data_4fe5b235051c8b6bfa14fa041c29ad33
#
_entry.id   4fe5b235051c8b6bfa14fa041c29ad33
#
_cell.length_a   1.000
_cell.length_b   1.000
_cell.length_c   1.000
_cell.angle_alpha   90.00
_cell.angle_beta   90.00
_cell.angle_gamma   90.00
#
_symmetry.space_group_name_H-M   'P 1'
#
loop_
_entity.id
_entity.type
_entity.pdbx_description
1 polymer ?
#
loop_
_entity_poly.entity_id
_entity_poly.type
_entity_poly.pdbx_seq_one_letter_code
_entity_poly.pdbx_strand_id
1 'polypeptide(L)'
;DLYAMPATYMDEKNNDEFLRYKLYSKTFWSEIKRQFDTDTGELQYFEDTWISLIKQFREDVLPAEELQIKQFITIDILINRSMKKESVT
;
A
#
# COMPACT_ATOMS: atom_id res chain seq x y z
N ASP A 1 0.21 13.73 -27.41
CA ASP A 1 -0.56 12.96 -28.36
C ASP A 1 -1.90 12.56 -27.77
N LEU A 2 -2.96 12.81 -28.52
CA LEU A 2 -4.32 12.55 -28.07
C LEU A 2 -4.57 11.07 -27.80
N TYR A 3 -3.91 10.22 -28.53
CA TYR A 3 -4.13 8.78 -28.40
C TYR A 3 -3.37 8.19 -27.22
N ALA A 4 -2.28 8.82 -26.85
CA ALA A 4 -1.47 8.33 -25.74
C ALA A 4 -2.09 8.66 -24.38
N MET A 5 -2.81 9.77 -24.28
CA MET A 5 -3.33 10.23 -23.01
C MET A 5 -4.29 9.25 -22.32
N PRO A 6 -5.31 8.72 -23.00
CA PRO A 6 -6.18 7.76 -22.36
C PRO A 6 -5.46 6.48 -21.95
N ALA A 7 -4.56 6.00 -22.81
CA ALA A 7 -3.79 4.80 -22.50
C ALA A 7 -2.87 5.04 -21.32
N THR A 8 -2.25 6.22 -21.26
CA THR A 8 -1.38 6.58 -20.16
C THR A 8 -2.14 6.62 -18.84
N TYR A 9 -3.36 7.15 -18.87
CA TYR A 9 -4.19 7.21 -17.68
C TYR A 9 -4.50 5.81 -17.17
N MET A 10 -4.87 4.90 -18.05
CA MET A 10 -5.14 3.52 -17.66
C MET A 10 -3.89 2.82 -17.15
N ASP A 11 -2.76 3.08 -17.80
CA ASP A 11 -1.48 2.48 -17.39
C ASP A 11 -1.05 2.98 -16.00
N GLU A 12 -1.28 4.27 -15.72
CA GLU A 12 -0.94 4.82 -14.41
C GLU A 12 -1.68 4.07 -13.30
N LYS A 13 -2.96 3.78 -13.52
CA LYS A 13 -3.77 3.10 -12.51
C LYS A 13 -3.28 1.67 -12.25
N ASN A 14 -2.65 1.04 -13.24
CA ASN A 14 -2.17 -0.33 -13.14
C ASN A 14 -0.67 -0.43 -12.97
N ASN A 15 0.04 0.68 -12.92
CA ASN A 15 1.49 0.71 -12.82
C ASN A 15 1.92 0.69 -11.36
N ASP A 16 2.66 -0.35 -10.97
CA ASP A 16 3.13 -0.51 -9.61
C ASP A 16 4.02 0.64 -9.16
N GLU A 17 4.90 1.10 -10.04
CA GLU A 17 5.80 2.20 -9.68
C GLU A 17 5.03 3.49 -9.42
N PHE A 18 4.03 3.75 -10.23
CA PHE A 18 3.19 4.94 -10.04
C PHE A 18 2.42 4.85 -8.72
N LEU A 19 1.89 3.69 -8.42
CA LEU A 19 1.13 3.50 -7.18
C LEU A 19 2.03 3.62 -5.96
N ARG A 20 3.27 3.11 -6.05
CA ARG A 20 4.25 3.29 -4.98
C ARG A 20 4.58 4.76 -4.79
N TYR A 21 4.80 5.47 -5.87
CA TYR A 21 5.07 6.89 -5.80
C TYR A 21 3.94 7.65 -5.11
N LYS A 22 2.70 7.33 -5.47
CA LYS A 22 1.53 7.95 -4.84
C LYS A 22 1.48 7.62 -3.35
N LEU A 23 1.79 6.39 -2.98
CA LEU A 23 1.82 6.00 -1.58
C LEU A 23 2.85 6.82 -0.81
N TYR A 24 4.04 6.96 -1.38
CA TYR A 24 5.11 7.71 -0.71
C TYR A 24 4.77 9.18 -0.51
N SER A 25 3.90 9.72 -1.32
CA SER A 25 3.50 11.13 -1.20
C SER A 25 2.43 11.37 -0.15
N LYS A 26 1.92 10.31 0.45
CA LYS A 26 0.91 10.43 1.51
C LYS A 26 1.57 10.78 2.84
N THR A 27 0.86 11.57 3.65
CA THR A 27 1.39 11.93 4.97
C THR A 27 1.57 10.71 5.86
N PHE A 28 0.68 9.75 5.76
CA PHE A 28 0.80 8.56 6.59
C PHE A 28 1.98 7.67 6.21
N TRP A 29 2.58 7.84 5.02
CA TRP A 29 3.74 7.04 4.65
C TRP A 29 4.92 7.29 5.60
N SER A 30 5.09 8.53 6.03
CA SER A 30 6.13 8.85 7.01
C SER A 30 5.92 8.11 8.32
N GLU A 31 4.68 8.00 8.77
CA GLU A 31 4.35 7.25 9.97
C GLU A 31 4.62 5.76 9.79
N ILE A 32 4.26 5.24 8.63
CA ILE A 32 4.46 3.82 8.31
C ILE A 32 5.94 3.48 8.34
N LYS A 33 6.78 4.31 7.76
CA LYS A 33 8.22 4.06 7.74
C LYS A 33 8.83 4.05 9.13
N ARG A 34 8.26 4.82 10.05
CA ARG A 34 8.73 4.83 11.43
C ARG A 34 8.20 3.65 12.23
N GLN A 35 7.01 3.18 11.87
CA GLN A 35 6.32 2.14 12.61
C GLN A 35 6.77 0.74 12.22
N PHE A 36 7.09 0.53 10.95
CA PHE A 36 7.42 -0.79 10.42
C PHE A 36 8.86 -0.86 9.97
N ASP A 37 9.46 -2.01 10.23
CA ASP A 37 10.86 -2.26 9.97
C ASP A 37 11.08 -2.75 8.54
N THR A 38 12.09 -2.19 7.86
CA THR A 38 12.47 -2.66 6.54
C THR A 38 13.16 -4.03 6.59
N ASP A 39 13.89 -4.28 7.65
CA ASP A 39 14.68 -5.51 7.77
C ASP A 39 13.79 -6.75 7.90
N THR A 40 12.62 -6.60 8.49
CA THR A 40 11.70 -7.71 8.65
C THR A 40 10.78 -7.91 7.45
N GLY A 41 10.84 -7.01 6.49
CA GLY A 41 9.97 -7.09 5.32
C GLY A 41 8.58 -6.53 5.54
N GLU A 42 8.31 -5.98 6.71
CA GLU A 42 7.00 -5.42 7.01
C GLU A 42 6.65 -4.25 6.09
N LEU A 43 7.62 -3.39 5.87
CA LEU A 43 7.42 -2.22 5.02
C LEU A 43 7.14 -2.63 3.58
N GLN A 44 7.91 -3.62 3.09
CA GLN A 44 7.69 -4.16 1.74
C GLN A 44 6.31 -4.80 1.63
N TYR A 45 5.90 -5.53 2.67
CA TYR A 45 4.58 -6.14 2.71
C TYR A 45 3.49 -5.08 2.63
N PHE A 46 3.67 -3.97 3.33
CA PHE A 46 2.71 -2.86 3.28
C PHE A 46 2.58 -2.32 1.86
N GLU A 47 3.71 -2.05 1.21
CA GLU A 47 3.71 -1.54 -0.15
C GLU A 47 2.99 -2.50 -1.10
N ASP A 48 3.35 -3.76 -1.05
CA ASP A 48 2.80 -4.76 -1.96
C ASP A 48 1.30 -4.94 -1.75
N THR A 49 0.88 -4.98 -0.50
CA THR A 49 -0.53 -5.14 -0.18
C THR A 49 -1.33 -3.91 -0.58
N TRP A 50 -0.78 -2.72 -0.34
CA TRP A 50 -1.41 -1.47 -0.77
C TRP A 50 -1.65 -1.48 -2.28
N ILE A 51 -0.61 -1.78 -3.04
CA ILE A 51 -0.70 -1.79 -4.50
C ILE A 51 -1.73 -2.82 -4.96
N SER A 52 -1.70 -3.99 -4.36
CA SER A 52 -2.63 -5.06 -4.71
C SER A 52 -4.08 -4.66 -4.47
N LEU A 53 -4.35 -4.03 -3.34
CA LEU A 53 -5.70 -3.60 -3.00
C LEU A 53 -6.19 -2.45 -3.90
N ILE A 54 -5.32 -1.49 -4.18
CA ILE A 54 -5.67 -0.38 -5.05
C ILE A 54 -5.98 -0.88 -6.46
N LYS A 55 -5.21 -1.83 -6.96
CA LYS A 55 -5.46 -2.41 -8.27
C LYS A 55 -6.76 -3.20 -8.32
N GLN A 56 -7.11 -3.83 -7.22
CA GLN A 56 -8.34 -4.60 -7.13
C GLN A 56 -9.57 -3.70 -7.24
N PHE A 57 -9.49 -2.52 -6.68
CA PHE A 57 -10.55 -1.53 -6.79
C PHE A 57 -10.36 -0.72 -8.05
N ARG A 58 -11.13 -1.03 -9.07
CA ARG A 58 -10.99 -0.40 -10.38
C ARG A 58 -11.49 1.04 -10.43
N GLU A 59 -12.26 1.44 -9.43
CA GLU A 59 -12.76 2.80 -9.32
C GLU A 59 -11.78 3.65 -8.52
N ASP A 60 -11.95 4.96 -8.59
CA ASP A 60 -11.11 5.87 -7.84
C ASP A 60 -11.33 5.65 -6.34
N VAL A 61 -10.23 5.49 -5.63
CA VAL A 61 -10.27 5.27 -4.19
C VAL A 61 -10.33 6.63 -3.50
N LEU A 62 -11.35 6.83 -2.68
CA LEU A 62 -11.53 8.06 -1.93
C LEU A 62 -10.51 8.14 -0.79
N PRO A 63 -10.16 9.36 -0.32
CA PRO A 63 -9.20 9.48 0.79
C PRO A 63 -9.61 8.71 2.04
N ALA A 64 -10.90 8.65 2.34
CA ALA A 64 -11.38 7.88 3.48
C ALA A 64 -11.12 6.40 3.29
N GLU A 65 -11.27 5.91 2.07
CA GLU A 65 -10.99 4.51 1.75
C GLU A 65 -9.52 4.21 1.83
N GLU A 66 -8.66 5.14 1.41
CA GLU A 66 -7.22 4.98 1.55
C GLU A 66 -6.82 4.82 3.01
N LEU A 67 -7.44 5.60 3.88
CA LEU A 67 -7.18 5.51 5.31
C LEU A 67 -7.61 4.15 5.86
N GLN A 68 -8.76 3.65 5.41
CA GLN A 68 -9.24 2.34 5.82
C GLN A 68 -8.30 1.23 5.36
N ILE A 69 -7.78 1.34 4.14
CA ILE A 69 -6.81 0.37 3.62
C ILE A 69 -5.54 0.40 4.47
N LYS A 70 -5.05 1.58 4.81
CA LYS A 70 -3.90 1.72 5.68
C LYS A 70 -4.12 1.01 7.01
N GLN A 71 -5.27 1.25 7.64
CA GLN A 71 -5.60 0.65 8.92
C GLN A 71 -5.70 -0.86 8.82
N PHE A 72 -6.30 -1.36 7.75
CA PHE A 72 -6.43 -2.79 7.53
C PHE A 72 -5.06 -3.47 7.43
N ILE A 73 -4.16 -2.90 6.64
CA ILE A 73 -2.83 -3.46 6.46
C ILE A 73 -2.03 -3.38 7.77
N THR A 74 -2.17 -2.28 8.49
CA THR A 74 -1.49 -2.10 9.78
C THR A 74 -1.90 -3.18 10.76
N ILE A 75 -3.20 -3.43 10.86
CA ILE A 75 -3.72 -4.48 11.76
C ILE A 75 -3.19 -5.84 11.34
N ASP A 76 -3.18 -6.12 10.04
CA ASP A 76 -2.70 -7.39 9.53
C ASP A 76 -1.24 -7.63 9.89
N ILE A 77 -0.40 -6.60 9.78
CA ILE A 77 1.01 -6.70 10.15
C ILE A 77 1.16 -6.95 11.65
N LEU A 78 0.38 -6.26 12.47
CA LEU A 78 0.44 -6.42 13.91
C LEU A 78 0.00 -7.82 14.34
N ILE A 79 -1.00 -8.36 13.69
CA ILE A 79 -1.44 -9.73 13.94
C ILE A 79 -0.32 -10.72 13.60
N ASN A 80 0.33 -10.52 12.46
CA ASN A 80 1.42 -11.40 12.05
C ASN A 80 2.59 -11.37 13.03
N ARG A 81 2.90 -10.20 13.58
CA ARG A 81 3.93 -10.08 14.62
C ARG A 81 3.57 -10.90 15.84
N SER A 82 2.32 -10.77 16.26
CA SER A 82 1.84 -11.48 17.43
C SER A 82 1.91 -12.99 17.23
N MET A 83 1.52 -13.45 16.07
CA MET A 83 1.58 -14.88 15.73
C MET A 83 3.01 -15.38 15.70
N LYS A 84 3.94 -14.61 15.18
CA LYS A 84 5.35 -15.00 15.18
C LYS A 84 5.91 -15.13 16.57
N LYS A 85 5.53 -14.23 17.47
CA LYS A 85 5.96 -14.32 18.87
C LYS A 85 5.43 -15.57 19.53
N GLU A 86 4.18 -15.91 19.27
CA GLU A 86 3.59 -17.12 19.84
C GLU A 86 4.26 -18.38 19.32
N SER A 87 4.63 -18.39 18.05
CA SER A 87 5.27 -19.58 17.49
C SER A 87 6.67 -19.79 18.00
N VAL A 88 7.33 -18.75 18.49
CA VAL A 88 8.68 -18.86 19.06
C VAL A 88 8.64 -19.42 20.46
N THR A 89 7.58 -19.15 21.18
CA THR A 89 7.45 -19.68 22.53
C THR A 89 6.94 -21.10 22.53
#